data_739c5e75d1465dd7bcc6c7ef591d390f
#
_entry.id   739c5e75d1465dd7bcc6c7ef591d390f
#
_cell.length_a   1.000
_cell.length_b   1.000
_cell.length_c   1.000
_cell.angle_alpha   90.00
_cell.angle_beta   90.00
_cell.angle_gamma   90.00
#
_symmetry.space_group_name_H-M   'P 1'
#
loop_
_entity.id
_entity.type
_entity.pdbx_description
1 polymer ?
#
loop_
_entity_poly.entity_id
_entity_poly.type
_entity_poly.pdbx_seq_one_letter_code
_entity_poly.pdbx_strand_id
1 'polypeptide(L)'
;MPETQTPGGEARIAHGGEVRPSRPLHIVLLDYRDLHHPEAGGAEVYINELFQRLACTHRVTLLSARYRGAPAEDRIGRIRVLRSGNTATANFMVARTALALARREPVDIFVENICKLPFLLPAFTQIPVLPIVLHLFGHTIFYELNPLVAAYSWLYERLIPPVYRGLHFVALSESTAHDLERRGLRHAGIDIVHPGLDLAQYQLNGTAVRSDTPLLVYVGRLKRYKQIDIVVRAFARVLTTLPAARLVIVGKGDDQGRLEDIVRGLGIGTAVQFAGFVSEAEKIAWLQRAHVVLYPSPKEGWGLSTIEAAACGTPVLASDAEGLRDAVRHGVTGFLIPHTDVEAWAQRMLEVLSNAALRQQLGAGGREWARGFDWAVEAEKMRRIVEQVAARAPQQEHR
;
A
#
# COMPACT_ATOMS: atom_id res chain seq x y z
N MET A 1 -23.19 -21.45 -43.88
CA MET A 1 -22.79 -21.90 -42.57
C MET A 1 -21.28 -21.99 -42.53
N PRO A 2 -20.59 -21.14 -41.78
CA PRO A 2 -19.24 -21.43 -41.31
C PRO A 2 -19.23 -21.57 -39.77
N GLU A 3 -18.42 -22.54 -39.34
CA GLU A 3 -18.22 -23.01 -37.96
C GLU A 3 -17.61 -21.96 -37.06
N THR A 4 -18.17 -21.86 -35.88
CA THR A 4 -17.67 -21.07 -34.76
C THR A 4 -16.50 -21.78 -34.08
N GLN A 5 -15.29 -21.26 -34.20
CA GLN A 5 -14.14 -21.65 -33.38
C GLN A 5 -14.15 -20.88 -32.09
N THR A 6 -14.26 -21.57 -30.97
CA THR A 6 -14.04 -21.11 -29.61
C THR A 6 -12.54 -21.17 -29.28
N PRO A 7 -11.90 -20.13 -28.77
CA PRO A 7 -10.57 -20.26 -28.20
C PRO A 7 -10.69 -20.49 -26.68
N GLY A 8 -10.69 -21.77 -26.30
CA GLY A 8 -10.44 -22.20 -24.93
C GLY A 8 -8.95 -22.44 -24.70
N GLY A 9 -8.24 -21.48 -24.20
CA GLY A 9 -6.88 -21.61 -23.68
C GLY A 9 -6.90 -21.64 -22.14
N GLU A 10 -7.24 -22.78 -21.53
CA GLU A 10 -6.99 -23.02 -20.11
C GLU A 10 -5.49 -23.15 -19.88
N ALA A 11 -4.89 -22.11 -19.28
CA ALA A 11 -3.54 -22.20 -18.74
C ALA A 11 -3.57 -23.20 -17.57
N ARG A 12 -3.02 -24.39 -17.79
CA ARG A 12 -2.77 -25.38 -16.74
C ARG A 12 -1.81 -24.79 -15.72
N ILE A 13 -2.34 -24.41 -14.56
CA ILE A 13 -1.56 -24.14 -13.35
C ILE A 13 -0.93 -25.48 -12.94
N ALA A 14 0.37 -25.61 -13.14
CA ALA A 14 1.13 -26.74 -12.62
C ALA A 14 1.05 -26.70 -11.09
N HIS A 15 0.36 -27.65 -10.49
CA HIS A 15 0.39 -27.89 -9.05
C HIS A 15 1.80 -28.36 -8.67
N GLY A 16 2.66 -27.39 -8.30
CA GLY A 16 3.93 -27.65 -7.66
C GLY A 16 3.68 -28.23 -6.28
N GLY A 17 4.24 -29.43 -6.02
CA GLY A 17 4.10 -30.12 -4.74
C GLY A 17 4.50 -29.21 -3.55
N GLU A 18 3.84 -29.39 -2.40
CA GLU A 18 4.13 -28.72 -1.15
C GLU A 18 5.57 -28.99 -0.71
N VAL A 19 6.46 -28.04 -1.00
CA VAL A 19 7.81 -28.04 -0.42
C VAL A 19 7.69 -27.47 0.99
N ARG A 20 7.51 -28.34 1.98
CA ARG A 20 7.65 -27.93 3.39
C ARG A 20 9.14 -27.74 3.66
N PRO A 21 9.58 -26.60 4.23
CA PRO A 21 10.98 -26.43 4.60
C PRO A 21 11.35 -27.46 5.65
N SER A 22 12.50 -28.11 5.49
CA SER A 22 13.01 -29.11 6.42
C SER A 22 13.34 -28.53 7.80
N ARG A 23 13.46 -27.19 7.90
CA ARG A 23 13.72 -26.43 9.13
C ARG A 23 13.18 -25.00 9.03
N PRO A 24 12.92 -24.31 10.18
CA PRO A 24 12.61 -22.88 10.18
C PRO A 24 13.75 -22.06 9.56
N LEU A 25 13.41 -21.16 8.65
CA LEU A 25 14.36 -20.21 8.04
C LEU A 25 14.62 -19.03 8.99
N HIS A 26 15.82 -18.45 8.91
CA HIS A 26 16.11 -17.13 9.45
C HIS A 26 15.97 -16.08 8.34
N ILE A 27 14.87 -15.36 8.36
CA ILE A 27 14.54 -14.29 7.42
C ILE A 27 14.99 -12.96 8.03
N VAL A 28 15.86 -12.24 7.36
CA VAL A 28 16.27 -10.89 7.76
C VAL A 28 15.64 -9.88 6.82
N LEU A 29 14.71 -9.12 7.34
CA LEU A 29 13.94 -8.10 6.63
C LEU A 29 14.59 -6.73 6.80
N LEU A 30 14.79 -5.98 5.72
CA LEU A 30 15.30 -4.62 5.71
C LEU A 30 14.18 -3.66 5.33
N ASP A 31 13.96 -2.65 6.17
CA ASP A 31 13.01 -1.58 5.91
C ASP A 31 13.56 -0.23 6.42
N TYR A 32 13.05 0.87 5.92
CA TYR A 32 13.37 2.20 6.42
C TYR A 32 12.80 2.46 7.81
N ARG A 33 11.62 1.90 8.09
CA ARG A 33 10.86 2.13 9.33
C ARG A 33 10.29 0.82 9.82
N ASP A 34 10.08 0.74 11.10
CA ASP A 34 9.25 -0.29 11.72
C ASP A 34 7.89 0.30 12.13
N LEU A 35 6.97 -0.56 12.56
CA LEU A 35 5.60 -0.19 12.91
C LEU A 35 5.51 0.83 14.06
N HIS A 36 6.49 0.88 14.96
CA HIS A 36 6.52 1.83 16.08
C HIS A 36 7.07 3.21 15.69
N HIS A 37 7.53 3.38 14.45
CA HIS A 37 8.02 4.68 13.98
C HIS A 37 6.87 5.71 13.98
N PRO A 38 7.09 6.97 14.48
CA PRO A 38 6.03 7.99 14.54
C PRO A 38 5.38 8.34 13.19
N GLU A 39 6.09 8.08 12.09
CA GLU A 39 5.58 8.29 10.74
C GLU A 39 5.25 6.97 10.01
N ALA A 40 5.04 5.87 10.75
CA ALA A 40 4.58 4.61 10.16
C ALA A 40 3.25 4.80 9.43
N GLY A 41 3.02 4.04 8.36
CA GLY A 41 1.83 4.11 7.54
C GLY A 41 1.48 2.76 6.93
N GLY A 42 0.75 2.77 5.82
CA GLY A 42 0.28 1.54 5.17
C GLY A 42 1.40 0.59 4.73
N ALA A 43 2.57 1.12 4.38
CA ALA A 43 3.73 0.31 3.99
C ALA A 43 4.25 -0.54 5.17
N GLU A 44 4.43 0.11 6.33
CA GLU A 44 4.90 -0.55 7.54
C GLU A 44 3.86 -1.54 8.10
N VAL A 45 2.56 -1.21 7.98
CA VAL A 45 1.46 -2.14 8.30
C VAL A 45 1.51 -3.38 7.40
N TYR A 46 1.63 -3.20 6.08
CA TYR A 46 1.70 -4.29 5.11
C TYR A 46 2.84 -5.26 5.44
N ILE A 47 4.04 -4.75 5.62
CA ILE A 47 5.22 -5.55 5.97
C ILE A 47 5.02 -6.25 7.31
N ASN A 48 4.53 -5.54 8.33
CA ASN A 48 4.31 -6.12 9.65
C ASN A 48 3.27 -7.25 9.59
N GLU A 49 2.12 -7.05 8.96
CA GLU A 49 1.04 -8.04 8.90
C GLU A 49 1.48 -9.34 8.22
N LEU A 50 2.22 -9.25 7.13
CA LEU A 50 2.76 -10.43 6.44
C LEU A 50 3.80 -11.15 7.32
N PHE A 51 4.80 -10.42 7.81
CA PHE A 51 5.93 -11.06 8.49
C PHE A 51 5.65 -11.49 9.92
N GLN A 52 4.63 -10.93 10.61
CA GLN A 52 4.11 -11.49 11.86
C GLN A 52 3.54 -12.91 11.66
N ARG A 53 2.89 -13.15 10.52
CA ARG A 53 2.35 -14.46 10.17
C ARG A 53 3.46 -15.44 9.78
N LEU A 54 4.45 -15.00 9.01
CA LEU A 54 5.62 -15.81 8.70
C LEU A 54 6.44 -16.14 9.97
N ALA A 55 6.47 -15.24 10.94
CA ALA A 55 7.15 -15.45 12.24
C ALA A 55 6.48 -16.52 13.13
N CYS A 56 5.34 -17.10 12.72
CA CYS A 56 4.79 -18.28 13.37
C CYS A 56 5.58 -19.56 13.06
N THR A 57 6.25 -19.62 11.91
CA THR A 57 6.97 -20.82 11.41
C THR A 57 8.44 -20.56 11.16
N HIS A 58 8.84 -19.31 11.02
CA HIS A 58 10.22 -18.89 10.72
C HIS A 58 10.74 -17.93 11.78
N ARG A 59 12.05 -17.79 11.87
CA ARG A 59 12.68 -16.72 12.65
C ARG A 59 12.76 -15.46 11.79
N VAL A 60 12.15 -14.37 12.24
CA VAL A 60 12.14 -13.07 11.53
C VAL A 60 12.89 -12.01 12.33
N THR A 61 13.85 -11.35 11.71
CA THR A 61 14.56 -10.18 12.25
C THR A 61 14.36 -9.00 11.31
N LEU A 62 13.76 -7.91 11.79
CA LEU A 62 13.60 -6.66 11.07
C LEU A 62 14.75 -5.71 11.40
N LEU A 63 15.40 -5.19 10.38
CA LEU A 63 16.39 -4.12 10.47
C LEU A 63 15.77 -2.82 9.96
N SER A 64 15.80 -1.76 10.79
CA SER A 64 15.22 -0.47 10.41
C SER A 64 16.09 0.71 10.87
N ALA A 65 15.75 1.92 10.42
CA ALA A 65 16.37 3.14 10.93
C ALA A 65 15.94 3.42 12.36
N ARG A 66 16.86 4.01 13.13
CA ARG A 66 16.56 4.49 14.47
C ARG A 66 15.83 5.84 14.40
N TYR A 67 14.87 6.05 15.26
CA TYR A 67 14.20 7.32 15.49
C TYR A 67 14.40 7.79 16.94
N ARG A 68 14.07 9.04 17.23
CA ARG A 68 14.30 9.65 18.56
C ARG A 68 13.54 8.89 19.64
N GLY A 69 14.24 8.45 20.66
CA GLY A 69 13.68 7.68 21.78
C GLY A 69 13.56 6.18 21.55
N ALA A 70 13.83 5.68 20.33
CA ALA A 70 13.74 4.25 20.05
C ALA A 70 14.95 3.48 20.61
N PRO A 71 14.75 2.30 21.25
CA PRO A 71 15.84 1.42 21.65
C PRO A 71 16.53 0.85 20.41
N ALA A 72 17.80 0.47 20.55
CA ALA A 72 18.57 -0.15 19.45
C ALA A 72 18.07 -1.54 19.10
N GLU A 73 17.56 -2.27 20.09
CA GLU A 73 16.95 -3.59 19.96
C GLU A 73 15.57 -3.57 20.61
N ASP A 74 14.59 -4.20 19.96
CA ASP A 74 13.19 -4.22 20.37
C ASP A 74 12.52 -5.51 19.88
N ARG A 75 11.26 -5.69 20.24
CA ARG A 75 10.42 -6.76 19.74
C ARG A 75 9.02 -6.25 19.42
N ILE A 76 8.59 -6.45 18.18
CA ILE A 76 7.24 -6.14 17.75
C ILE A 76 6.53 -7.47 17.51
N GLY A 77 5.65 -7.86 18.42
CA GLY A 77 5.03 -9.18 18.39
C GLY A 77 6.06 -10.32 18.38
N ARG A 78 6.11 -11.10 17.29
CA ARG A 78 7.06 -12.21 17.10
C ARG A 78 8.37 -11.78 16.44
N ILE A 79 8.44 -10.57 15.87
CA ILE A 79 9.58 -10.08 15.11
C ILE A 79 10.60 -9.43 16.05
N ARG A 80 11.88 -9.84 15.97
CA ARG A 80 13.01 -9.15 16.56
C ARG A 80 13.32 -7.91 15.73
N VAL A 81 13.45 -6.74 16.35
CA VAL A 81 13.76 -5.48 15.64
C VAL A 81 15.12 -4.96 16.07
N LEU A 82 15.99 -4.68 15.11
CA LEU A 82 17.29 -4.05 15.32
C LEU A 82 17.32 -2.72 14.57
N ARG A 83 17.57 -1.62 15.29
CA ARG A 83 17.58 -0.27 14.71
C ARG A 83 18.99 0.27 14.59
N SER A 84 19.36 0.78 13.42
CA SER A 84 20.69 1.34 13.15
C SER A 84 20.63 2.60 12.29
N GLY A 85 21.60 3.48 12.46
CA GLY A 85 21.63 4.76 11.75
C GLY A 85 20.46 5.69 12.10
N ASN A 86 20.07 6.52 11.16
CA ASN A 86 18.89 7.39 11.20
C ASN A 86 18.27 7.45 9.80
N THR A 87 17.20 8.22 9.63
CA THR A 87 16.49 8.33 8.34
C THR A 87 17.39 8.73 7.17
N ALA A 88 18.41 9.57 7.39
CA ALA A 88 19.31 10.01 6.34
C ALA A 88 20.40 8.98 5.98
N THR A 89 20.76 8.09 6.91
CA THR A 89 21.81 7.09 6.74
C THR A 89 21.27 5.66 6.66
N ALA A 90 19.95 5.49 6.67
CA ALA A 90 19.28 4.19 6.77
C ALA A 90 19.76 3.20 5.70
N ASN A 91 19.73 3.59 4.43
CA ASN A 91 20.10 2.73 3.32
C ASN A 91 21.52 2.13 3.46
N PHE A 92 22.46 2.87 4.04
CA PHE A 92 23.83 2.40 4.28
C PHE A 92 23.96 1.64 5.61
N MET A 93 23.44 2.22 6.70
CA MET A 93 23.65 1.64 8.06
C MET A 93 22.86 0.36 8.26
N VAL A 94 21.63 0.28 7.73
CA VAL A 94 20.80 -0.92 7.80
C VAL A 94 21.44 -2.05 6.97
N ALA A 95 21.89 -1.76 5.73
CA ALA A 95 22.61 -2.73 4.91
C ALA A 95 23.89 -3.24 5.60
N ARG A 96 24.68 -2.34 6.18
CA ARG A 96 25.89 -2.71 6.95
C ARG A 96 25.54 -3.60 8.15
N THR A 97 24.45 -3.30 8.84
CA THR A 97 24.00 -4.11 10.00
C THR A 97 23.53 -5.49 9.52
N ALA A 98 22.84 -5.59 8.38
CA ALA A 98 22.44 -6.85 7.78
C ALA A 98 23.64 -7.75 7.48
N LEU A 99 24.66 -7.20 6.82
CA LEU A 99 25.89 -7.93 6.50
C LEU A 99 26.69 -8.30 7.77
N ALA A 100 26.70 -7.44 8.79
CA ALA A 100 27.34 -7.76 10.07
C ALA A 100 26.58 -8.85 10.85
N LEU A 101 25.25 -8.87 10.79
CA LEU A 101 24.42 -9.91 11.38
C LEU A 101 24.68 -11.26 10.72
N ALA A 102 24.75 -11.33 9.38
CA ALA A 102 25.01 -12.56 8.64
C ALA A 102 26.40 -13.16 8.89
N ARG A 103 27.36 -12.37 9.39
CA ARG A 103 28.68 -12.89 9.84
C ARG A 103 28.63 -13.52 11.23
N ARG A 104 27.60 -13.25 12.02
CA ARG A 104 27.45 -13.69 13.42
C ARG A 104 26.41 -14.77 13.60
N GLU A 105 25.40 -14.76 12.76
CA GLU A 105 24.24 -15.67 12.82
C GLU A 105 23.95 -16.21 11.41
N PRO A 106 23.57 -17.49 11.26
CA PRO A 106 23.13 -18.01 9.98
C PRO A 106 21.87 -17.28 9.52
N VAL A 107 21.90 -16.72 8.30
CA VAL A 107 20.82 -16.06 7.62
C VAL A 107 20.53 -16.83 6.34
N ASP A 108 19.27 -17.25 6.16
CA ASP A 108 18.87 -18.02 4.99
C ASP A 108 18.46 -17.15 3.82
N ILE A 109 17.85 -15.98 4.11
CA ILE A 109 17.38 -15.06 3.09
C ILE A 109 17.32 -13.63 3.65
N PHE A 110 17.68 -12.67 2.82
CA PHE A 110 17.36 -11.26 3.02
C PHE A 110 16.08 -10.91 2.26
N VAL A 111 15.17 -10.17 2.91
CA VAL A 111 14.03 -9.56 2.25
C VAL A 111 14.20 -8.05 2.31
N GLU A 112 14.22 -7.40 1.17
CA GLU A 112 14.53 -5.98 1.06
C GLU A 112 13.30 -5.20 0.62
N ASN A 113 12.68 -4.41 1.53
CA ASN A 113 11.60 -3.52 1.18
C ASN A 113 12.12 -2.27 0.47
N ILE A 114 11.95 -2.21 -0.84
CA ILE A 114 12.34 -1.07 -1.68
C ILE A 114 11.19 -0.08 -1.72
N CYS A 115 11.13 0.83 -0.74
CA CYS A 115 10.05 1.82 -0.63
C CYS A 115 10.50 3.27 -0.89
N LYS A 116 11.82 3.56 -0.87
CA LYS A 116 12.39 4.89 -1.16
C LYS A 116 13.72 4.77 -1.89
N LEU A 117 14.76 4.33 -1.17
CA LEU A 117 16.07 4.07 -1.72
C LEU A 117 16.39 2.60 -1.49
N PRO A 118 16.86 1.85 -2.50
CA PRO A 118 17.28 0.46 -2.31
C PRO A 118 18.48 0.37 -1.36
N PHE A 119 18.59 -0.73 -0.61
CA PHE A 119 19.75 -1.02 0.23
C PHE A 119 20.91 -1.63 -0.55
N LEU A 120 20.66 -2.04 -1.80
CA LEU A 120 21.63 -2.58 -2.76
C LEU A 120 22.35 -3.86 -2.26
N LEU A 121 21.72 -4.65 -1.38
CA LEU A 121 22.31 -5.86 -0.82
C LEU A 121 22.84 -6.86 -1.86
N PRO A 122 22.21 -7.07 -3.03
CA PRO A 122 22.70 -8.02 -4.02
C PRO A 122 24.13 -7.74 -4.50
N ALA A 123 24.60 -6.48 -4.40
CA ALA A 123 25.96 -6.11 -4.73
C ALA A 123 27.01 -6.56 -3.67
N PHE A 124 26.57 -6.95 -2.45
CA PHE A 124 27.46 -7.16 -1.30
C PHE A 124 27.33 -8.53 -0.65
N THR A 125 26.41 -9.40 -1.11
CA THR A 125 26.17 -10.73 -0.51
C THR A 125 25.84 -11.77 -1.55
N GLN A 126 26.14 -13.05 -1.23
CA GLN A 126 25.67 -14.22 -1.98
C GLN A 126 24.45 -14.88 -1.33
N ILE A 127 24.04 -14.42 -0.14
CA ILE A 127 22.80 -14.88 0.48
C ILE A 127 21.64 -14.41 -0.41
N PRO A 128 20.63 -15.28 -0.66
CA PRO A 128 19.48 -14.90 -1.46
C PRO A 128 18.84 -13.58 -0.99
N VAL A 129 18.48 -12.74 -1.94
CA VAL A 129 17.76 -11.48 -1.69
C VAL A 129 16.43 -11.51 -2.42
N LEU A 130 15.34 -11.30 -1.69
CA LEU A 130 14.00 -11.11 -2.22
C LEU A 130 13.61 -9.64 -2.09
N PRO A 131 13.64 -8.85 -3.15
CA PRO A 131 13.14 -7.48 -3.13
C PRO A 131 11.61 -7.45 -3.16
N ILE A 132 11.03 -6.65 -2.25
CA ILE A 132 9.62 -6.27 -2.23
C ILE A 132 9.52 -4.84 -2.68
N VAL A 133 8.67 -4.55 -3.67
CA VAL A 133 8.47 -3.19 -4.19
C VAL A 133 7.01 -2.80 -4.01
N LEU A 134 6.77 -1.81 -3.15
CA LEU A 134 5.43 -1.30 -2.91
C LEU A 134 5.01 -0.30 -3.99
N HIS A 135 5.89 0.61 -4.34
CA HIS A 135 5.82 1.51 -5.49
C HIS A 135 7.18 2.20 -5.66
N LEU A 136 7.44 2.67 -6.87
CA LEU A 136 8.59 3.52 -7.15
C LEU A 136 8.11 4.95 -7.40
N PHE A 137 8.83 5.92 -6.84
CA PHE A 137 8.41 7.31 -6.93
C PHE A 137 8.60 7.87 -8.35
N GLY A 138 9.70 7.54 -9.01
CA GLY A 138 10.03 8.16 -10.29
C GLY A 138 10.02 9.68 -10.18
N HIS A 139 9.31 10.35 -11.12
CA HIS A 139 9.20 11.81 -11.12
C HIS A 139 8.32 12.38 -9.99
N THR A 140 7.43 11.58 -9.37
CA THR A 140 6.54 12.08 -8.32
C THR A 140 7.27 12.48 -7.03
N ILE A 141 8.52 12.02 -6.85
CA ILE A 141 9.37 12.38 -5.72
C ILE A 141 9.63 13.89 -5.63
N PHE A 142 9.60 14.60 -6.78
CA PHE A 142 9.78 16.06 -6.82
C PHE A 142 8.61 16.84 -6.22
N TYR A 143 7.44 16.19 -5.99
CA TYR A 143 6.33 16.79 -5.25
C TYR A 143 6.46 16.63 -3.72
N GLU A 144 7.35 15.73 -3.26
CA GLU A 144 7.51 15.42 -1.84
C GLU A 144 8.78 16.02 -1.21
N LEU A 145 9.86 16.09 -1.98
CA LEU A 145 11.19 16.44 -1.47
C LEU A 145 11.71 17.69 -2.17
N ASN A 146 12.68 18.34 -1.52
CA ASN A 146 13.39 19.43 -2.18
C ASN A 146 14.10 18.92 -3.44
N PRO A 147 14.32 19.76 -4.46
CA PRO A 147 14.80 19.32 -5.78
C PRO A 147 16.13 18.54 -5.75
N LEU A 148 17.06 18.87 -4.85
CA LEU A 148 18.36 18.20 -4.76
C LEU A 148 18.21 16.77 -4.19
N VAL A 149 17.42 16.60 -3.11
CA VAL A 149 17.15 15.29 -2.52
C VAL A 149 16.30 14.45 -3.46
N ALA A 150 15.33 15.06 -4.15
CA ALA A 150 14.52 14.39 -5.15
C ALA A 150 15.36 13.88 -6.32
N ALA A 151 16.27 14.71 -6.87
CA ALA A 151 17.17 14.32 -7.93
C ALA A 151 18.12 13.17 -7.51
N TYR A 152 18.68 13.25 -6.28
CA TYR A 152 19.48 12.17 -5.71
C TYR A 152 18.69 10.87 -5.65
N SER A 153 17.49 10.90 -5.08
CA SER A 153 16.65 9.71 -4.91
C SER A 153 16.22 9.13 -6.26
N TRP A 154 15.86 9.99 -7.22
CA TRP A 154 15.50 9.57 -8.58
C TRP A 154 16.68 8.92 -9.33
N LEU A 155 17.90 9.47 -9.16
CA LEU A 155 19.10 8.86 -9.74
C LEU A 155 19.42 7.52 -9.05
N TYR A 156 19.22 7.43 -7.75
CA TYR A 156 19.48 6.22 -6.97
C TYR A 156 18.50 5.09 -7.33
N GLU A 157 17.23 5.39 -7.62
CA GLU A 157 16.26 4.40 -8.14
C GLU A 157 16.73 3.74 -9.45
N ARG A 158 17.56 4.42 -10.27
CA ARG A 158 18.11 3.87 -11.52
C ARG A 158 19.13 2.75 -11.30
N LEU A 159 19.60 2.57 -10.10
CA LEU A 159 20.47 1.44 -9.74
C LEU A 159 19.68 0.13 -9.56
N ILE A 160 18.34 0.20 -9.45
CA ILE A 160 17.52 -1.01 -9.27
C ILE A 160 17.70 -1.98 -10.44
N PRO A 161 17.48 -1.63 -11.72
CA PRO A 161 17.60 -2.57 -12.81
C PRO A 161 18.96 -3.27 -12.94
N PRO A 162 20.12 -2.59 -12.82
CA PRO A 162 21.41 -3.26 -12.92
C PRO A 162 21.77 -4.10 -11.70
N VAL A 163 21.48 -3.65 -10.46
CA VAL A 163 21.89 -4.32 -9.23
C VAL A 163 21.02 -5.54 -8.90
N TYR A 164 19.70 -5.42 -9.16
CA TYR A 164 18.74 -6.49 -8.84
C TYR A 164 18.39 -7.37 -10.06
N ARG A 165 19.19 -7.27 -11.11
CA ARG A 165 18.99 -8.06 -12.33
C ARG A 165 18.99 -9.56 -12.04
N GLY A 166 18.00 -10.26 -12.59
CA GLY A 166 17.89 -11.73 -12.49
C GLY A 166 17.32 -12.21 -11.16
N LEU A 167 16.98 -11.33 -10.23
CA LEU A 167 16.30 -11.70 -8.99
C LEU A 167 14.81 -11.95 -9.20
N HIS A 168 14.21 -12.65 -8.27
CA HIS A 168 12.78 -12.80 -8.12
C HIS A 168 12.26 -11.63 -7.27
N PHE A 169 11.11 -11.04 -7.66
CA PHE A 169 10.54 -9.87 -6.99
C PHE A 169 9.16 -10.17 -6.43
N VAL A 170 8.78 -9.41 -5.42
CA VAL A 170 7.39 -9.24 -5.00
C VAL A 170 6.97 -7.80 -5.28
N ALA A 171 5.86 -7.63 -5.99
CA ALA A 171 5.23 -6.34 -6.21
C ALA A 171 3.90 -6.26 -5.46
N LEU A 172 3.53 -5.06 -5.01
CA LEU A 172 2.27 -4.82 -4.30
C LEU A 172 1.05 -4.92 -5.22
N SER A 173 1.24 -4.60 -6.51
CA SER A 173 0.18 -4.53 -7.53
C SER A 173 0.72 -4.79 -8.92
N GLU A 174 -0.19 -5.07 -9.86
CA GLU A 174 0.12 -5.21 -11.27
C GLU A 174 0.74 -3.93 -11.85
N SER A 175 0.23 -2.76 -11.46
CA SER A 175 0.80 -1.46 -11.87
C SER A 175 2.26 -1.32 -11.42
N THR A 176 2.60 -1.79 -10.21
CA THR A 176 3.99 -1.78 -9.71
C THR A 176 4.87 -2.75 -10.50
N ALA A 177 4.39 -3.94 -10.82
CA ALA A 177 5.11 -4.91 -11.63
C ALA A 177 5.41 -4.35 -13.03
N HIS A 178 4.41 -3.79 -13.70
CA HIS A 178 4.57 -3.14 -15.00
C HIS A 178 5.53 -1.93 -14.95
N ASP A 179 5.53 -1.15 -13.84
CA ASP A 179 6.48 -0.03 -13.70
C ASP A 179 7.93 -0.54 -13.62
N LEU A 180 8.19 -1.65 -12.92
CA LEU A 180 9.50 -2.30 -12.88
C LEU A 180 9.94 -2.78 -14.26
N GLU A 181 9.07 -3.44 -15.03
CA GLU A 181 9.34 -3.91 -16.39
C GLU A 181 9.64 -2.75 -17.34
N ARG A 182 8.83 -1.69 -17.31
CA ARG A 182 9.04 -0.47 -18.12
C ARG A 182 10.38 0.21 -17.83
N ARG A 183 10.90 0.09 -16.61
CA ARG A 183 12.22 0.60 -16.23
C ARG A 183 13.36 -0.31 -16.70
N GLY A 184 13.07 -1.39 -17.42
CA GLY A 184 14.06 -2.30 -17.98
C GLY A 184 14.60 -3.33 -16.99
N LEU A 185 13.88 -3.60 -15.90
CA LEU A 185 14.24 -4.66 -14.98
C LEU A 185 14.16 -6.03 -15.68
N ARG A 186 15.29 -6.76 -15.66
CA ARG A 186 15.33 -8.16 -16.06
C ARG A 186 15.26 -9.01 -14.82
N HIS A 187 14.16 -9.73 -14.61
CA HIS A 187 13.85 -10.49 -13.39
C HIS A 187 13.69 -11.99 -13.68
N ALA A 188 13.80 -12.83 -12.64
CA ALA A 188 13.50 -14.26 -12.68
C ALA A 188 11.99 -14.56 -12.53
N GLY A 189 11.21 -13.57 -12.07
CA GLY A 189 9.78 -13.59 -11.87
C GLY A 189 9.36 -12.41 -11.01
N ILE A 190 8.11 -11.98 -11.15
CA ILE A 190 7.47 -11.01 -10.24
C ILE A 190 6.16 -11.63 -9.78
N ASP A 191 6.03 -11.88 -8.47
CA ASP A 191 4.77 -12.28 -7.86
C ASP A 191 4.05 -11.08 -7.27
N ILE A 192 2.73 -11.08 -7.36
CA ILE A 192 1.89 -10.05 -6.77
C ILE A 192 1.39 -10.55 -5.40
N VAL A 193 1.72 -9.78 -4.36
CA VAL A 193 1.21 -10.01 -2.99
C VAL A 193 0.52 -8.74 -2.53
N HIS A 194 -0.81 -8.78 -2.49
CA HIS A 194 -1.63 -7.62 -2.14
C HIS A 194 -1.65 -7.38 -0.62
N PRO A 195 -1.99 -6.16 -0.18
CA PRO A 195 -2.39 -5.95 1.19
C PRO A 195 -3.68 -6.70 1.48
N GLY A 196 -3.74 -7.36 2.62
CA GLY A 196 -4.95 -8.00 3.09
C GLY A 196 -5.81 -7.10 3.97
N LEU A 197 -6.96 -7.61 4.37
CA LEU A 197 -7.85 -7.04 5.38
C LEU A 197 -8.23 -8.10 6.42
N ASP A 198 -8.49 -7.67 7.62
CA ASP A 198 -9.29 -8.45 8.57
C ASP A 198 -10.76 -8.13 8.32
N LEU A 199 -11.38 -8.85 7.40
CA LEU A 199 -12.75 -8.61 6.96
C LEU A 199 -13.78 -8.59 8.09
N ALA A 200 -13.52 -9.31 9.19
CA ALA A 200 -14.41 -9.34 10.34
C ALA A 200 -14.56 -7.96 11.00
N GLN A 201 -13.50 -7.15 10.98
CA GLN A 201 -13.52 -5.81 11.57
C GLN A 201 -14.34 -4.81 10.72
N TYR A 202 -14.43 -5.01 9.40
CA TYR A 202 -15.10 -4.11 8.46
C TYR A 202 -16.56 -4.46 8.18
N GLN A 203 -17.00 -5.67 8.60
CA GLN A 203 -18.39 -6.08 8.41
C GLN A 203 -19.35 -5.20 9.22
N LEU A 204 -20.49 -4.87 8.61
CA LEU A 204 -21.58 -4.17 9.29
C LEU A 204 -22.20 -5.11 10.32
N ASN A 205 -21.85 -4.96 11.58
CA ASN A 205 -22.43 -5.73 12.70
C ASN A 205 -23.84 -5.24 13.06
N GLY A 206 -24.71 -5.02 12.08
CA GLY A 206 -26.12 -4.64 12.25
C GLY A 206 -26.39 -3.26 12.84
N THR A 207 -25.39 -2.56 13.39
CA THR A 207 -25.53 -1.28 14.10
C THR A 207 -25.00 -0.08 13.31
N ALA A 208 -24.23 -0.29 12.27
CA ALA A 208 -23.67 0.81 11.48
C ALA A 208 -24.73 1.35 10.50
N VAL A 209 -25.38 2.42 10.89
CA VAL A 209 -26.35 3.14 10.06
C VAL A 209 -25.59 4.16 9.21
N ARG A 210 -25.88 4.19 7.90
CA ARG A 210 -25.44 5.26 7.01
C ARG A 210 -25.89 6.60 7.57
N SER A 211 -25.10 7.65 7.31
CA SER A 211 -25.48 9.01 7.72
C SER A 211 -26.85 9.41 7.10
N ASP A 212 -27.70 10.08 7.86
CA ASP A 212 -28.97 10.64 7.34
C ASP A 212 -28.73 11.78 6.36
N THR A 213 -27.55 12.43 6.44
CA THR A 213 -27.13 13.48 5.51
C THR A 213 -26.11 12.95 4.52
N PRO A 214 -26.10 13.42 3.26
CA PRO A 214 -25.11 13.01 2.27
C PRO A 214 -23.68 13.23 2.79
N LEU A 215 -22.95 12.15 3.07
CA LEU A 215 -21.64 12.19 3.71
C LEU A 215 -20.55 11.64 2.77
N LEU A 216 -19.57 12.49 2.48
CA LEU A 216 -18.35 12.13 1.78
C LEU A 216 -17.21 12.05 2.78
N VAL A 217 -16.31 11.07 2.62
CA VAL A 217 -15.17 10.87 3.53
C VAL A 217 -13.88 10.72 2.74
N TYR A 218 -12.83 11.40 3.18
CA TYR A 218 -11.46 11.12 2.80
C TYR A 218 -10.75 10.49 4.00
N VAL A 219 -9.97 9.44 3.78
CA VAL A 219 -9.14 8.80 4.81
C VAL A 219 -7.71 8.68 4.31
N GLY A 220 -6.76 9.30 5.01
CA GLY A 220 -5.35 9.20 4.66
C GLY A 220 -4.48 10.32 5.22
N ARG A 221 -3.18 10.22 5.00
CA ARG A 221 -2.24 11.29 5.40
C ARG A 221 -2.51 12.57 4.62
N LEU A 222 -2.48 13.71 5.30
CA LEU A 222 -2.68 15.02 4.66
C LEU A 222 -1.34 15.52 4.13
N LYS A 223 -0.95 14.99 2.97
CA LYS A 223 0.27 15.35 2.25
C LYS A 223 -0.07 16.00 0.91
N ARG A 224 0.75 16.94 0.46
CA ARG A 224 0.50 17.70 -0.76
C ARG A 224 0.36 16.81 -2.00
N TYR A 225 1.14 15.72 -2.10
CA TYR A 225 1.05 14.79 -3.21
C TYR A 225 -0.27 14.01 -3.26
N LYS A 226 -1.02 13.94 -2.15
CA LYS A 226 -2.36 13.31 -2.12
C LYS A 226 -3.43 14.14 -2.82
N GLN A 227 -3.14 15.40 -3.11
CA GLN A 227 -4.00 16.33 -3.87
C GLN A 227 -5.45 16.41 -3.38
N ILE A 228 -5.64 16.44 -2.07
CA ILE A 228 -6.96 16.49 -1.42
C ILE A 228 -7.73 17.77 -1.81
N ASP A 229 -7.02 18.82 -2.16
CA ASP A 229 -7.62 20.08 -2.63
C ASP A 229 -8.51 19.92 -3.89
N ILE A 230 -8.24 18.93 -4.74
CA ILE A 230 -9.09 18.61 -5.90
C ILE A 230 -10.50 18.24 -5.44
N VAL A 231 -10.62 17.31 -4.49
CA VAL A 231 -11.94 16.88 -3.99
C VAL A 231 -12.60 17.94 -3.11
N VAL A 232 -11.84 18.79 -2.41
CA VAL A 232 -12.39 19.95 -1.68
C VAL A 232 -13.00 20.96 -2.66
N ARG A 233 -12.33 21.27 -3.77
CA ARG A 233 -12.85 22.15 -4.82
C ARG A 233 -14.06 21.57 -5.53
N ALA A 234 -14.04 20.25 -5.81
CA ALA A 234 -15.17 19.54 -6.38
C ALA A 234 -16.38 19.55 -5.43
N PHE A 235 -16.13 19.33 -4.14
CA PHE A 235 -17.17 19.35 -3.11
C PHE A 235 -17.85 20.74 -2.98
N ALA A 236 -17.11 21.83 -3.15
CA ALA A 236 -17.70 23.18 -3.20
C ALA A 236 -18.78 23.31 -4.30
N ARG A 237 -18.57 22.64 -5.46
CA ARG A 237 -19.59 22.59 -6.53
C ARG A 237 -20.76 21.68 -6.16
N VAL A 238 -20.50 20.56 -5.45
CA VAL A 238 -21.58 19.70 -4.95
C VAL A 238 -22.54 20.46 -4.05
N LEU A 239 -22.03 21.35 -3.19
CA LEU A 239 -22.83 22.12 -2.25
C LEU A 239 -23.82 23.08 -2.94
N THR A 240 -23.58 23.49 -4.19
CA THR A 240 -24.53 24.31 -4.94
C THR A 240 -25.85 23.56 -5.28
N THR A 241 -25.77 22.24 -5.41
CA THR A 241 -26.89 21.34 -5.72
C THR A 241 -27.40 20.61 -4.48
N LEU A 242 -26.51 20.21 -3.57
CA LEU A 242 -26.83 19.49 -2.33
C LEU A 242 -26.25 20.22 -1.10
N PRO A 243 -26.89 21.31 -0.63
CA PRO A 243 -26.39 22.12 0.49
C PRO A 243 -26.24 21.37 1.82
N ALA A 244 -27.02 20.28 1.99
CA ALA A 244 -26.96 19.43 3.17
C ALA A 244 -25.74 18.49 3.19
N ALA A 245 -25.00 18.35 2.08
CA ALA A 245 -23.85 17.44 2.01
C ALA A 245 -22.75 17.85 3.01
N ARG A 246 -22.01 16.86 3.48
CA ARG A 246 -20.88 17.03 4.41
C ARG A 246 -19.66 16.28 3.89
N LEU A 247 -18.49 16.89 4.06
CA LEU A 247 -17.20 16.28 3.79
C LEU A 247 -16.42 16.13 5.09
N VAL A 248 -15.97 14.91 5.41
CA VAL A 248 -15.10 14.63 6.55
C VAL A 248 -13.73 14.21 6.02
N ILE A 249 -12.69 14.88 6.50
CA ILE A 249 -11.29 14.61 6.17
C ILE A 249 -10.64 13.99 7.40
N VAL A 250 -10.37 12.68 7.32
CA VAL A 250 -9.77 11.87 8.39
C VAL A 250 -8.28 11.70 8.13
N GLY A 251 -7.46 12.10 9.08
CA GLY A 251 -6.00 11.98 9.03
C GLY A 251 -5.28 13.24 9.47
N LYS A 252 -3.96 13.16 9.51
CA LYS A 252 -3.06 14.28 9.83
C LYS A 252 -1.97 14.42 8.77
N GLY A 253 -1.39 15.61 8.68
CA GLY A 253 -0.26 15.89 7.81
C GLY A 253 0.05 17.36 7.71
N ASP A 254 1.17 17.68 7.07
CA ASP A 254 1.68 19.04 6.91
C ASP A 254 0.89 19.89 5.91
N ASP A 255 0.03 19.27 5.10
CA ASP A 255 -0.84 19.98 4.15
C ASP A 255 -2.16 20.47 4.76
N GLN A 256 -2.44 20.16 6.04
CA GLN A 256 -3.72 20.50 6.68
C GLN A 256 -4.01 21.99 6.64
N GLY A 257 -3.05 22.86 7.04
CA GLY A 257 -3.25 24.30 7.07
C GLY A 257 -3.62 24.88 5.68
N ARG A 258 -2.94 24.39 4.60
CA ARG A 258 -3.28 24.80 3.23
C ARG A 258 -4.70 24.38 2.84
N LEU A 259 -5.12 23.17 3.23
CA LEU A 259 -6.47 22.68 2.94
C LEU A 259 -7.54 23.49 3.71
N GLU A 260 -7.28 23.84 4.97
CA GLU A 260 -8.16 24.73 5.76
C GLU A 260 -8.30 26.13 5.14
N ASP A 261 -7.19 26.68 4.62
CA ASP A 261 -7.23 27.96 3.89
C ASP A 261 -8.07 27.87 2.61
N ILE A 262 -7.96 26.78 1.87
CA ILE A 262 -8.79 26.53 0.67
C ILE A 262 -10.26 26.43 1.06
N VAL A 263 -10.60 25.67 2.10
CA VAL A 263 -11.97 25.52 2.61
C VAL A 263 -12.53 26.88 3.03
N ARG A 264 -11.75 27.71 3.70
CA ARG A 264 -12.13 29.07 4.10
C ARG A 264 -12.33 29.98 2.90
N GLY A 265 -11.38 29.96 1.95
CA GLY A 265 -11.47 30.76 0.72
C GLY A 265 -12.66 30.41 -0.18
N LEU A 266 -13.13 29.16 -0.12
CA LEU A 266 -14.33 28.70 -0.83
C LEU A 266 -15.64 28.96 -0.06
N GLY A 267 -15.59 29.43 1.19
CA GLY A 267 -16.77 29.69 2.02
C GLY A 267 -17.53 28.44 2.46
N ILE A 268 -16.90 27.25 2.46
CA ILE A 268 -17.55 25.96 2.75
C ILE A 268 -17.20 25.39 4.14
N GLY A 269 -16.64 26.20 5.02
CA GLY A 269 -16.15 25.76 6.34
C GLY A 269 -17.18 25.04 7.21
N THR A 270 -18.46 25.40 7.13
CA THR A 270 -19.53 24.72 7.89
C THR A 270 -19.87 23.34 7.37
N ALA A 271 -19.48 23.00 6.14
CA ALA A 271 -19.77 21.72 5.48
C ALA A 271 -18.55 20.77 5.47
N VAL A 272 -17.36 21.23 5.88
CA VAL A 272 -16.12 20.43 5.89
C VAL A 272 -15.62 20.28 7.32
N GLN A 273 -15.39 19.04 7.73
CA GLN A 273 -14.81 18.70 9.04
C GLN A 273 -13.44 18.04 8.87
N PHE A 274 -12.43 18.54 9.57
CA PHE A 274 -11.15 17.88 9.76
C PHE A 274 -11.20 17.08 11.07
N ALA A 275 -11.30 15.74 10.95
CA ALA A 275 -11.42 14.85 12.12
C ALA A 275 -10.07 14.56 12.80
N GLY A 276 -8.96 14.90 12.15
CA GLY A 276 -7.63 14.61 12.66
C GLY A 276 -7.29 13.12 12.58
N PHE A 277 -6.30 12.69 13.36
CA PHE A 277 -5.96 11.28 13.51
C PHE A 277 -6.98 10.60 14.42
N VAL A 278 -7.53 9.49 13.95
CA VAL A 278 -8.55 8.71 14.66
C VAL A 278 -8.06 7.28 14.90
N SER A 279 -8.68 6.59 15.86
CA SER A 279 -8.46 5.16 16.07
C SER A 279 -8.95 4.32 14.89
N GLU A 280 -8.51 3.06 14.80
CA GLU A 280 -8.96 2.13 13.76
C GLU A 280 -10.48 1.95 13.79
N ALA A 281 -11.07 1.79 14.99
CA ALA A 281 -12.52 1.68 15.16
C ALA A 281 -13.29 2.91 14.67
N GLU A 282 -12.78 4.11 14.97
CA GLU A 282 -13.38 5.37 14.49
C GLU A 282 -13.23 5.52 12.97
N LYS A 283 -12.08 5.10 12.40
CA LYS A 283 -11.88 5.07 10.94
C LYS A 283 -12.94 4.19 10.28
N ILE A 284 -13.12 2.97 10.78
CA ILE A 284 -14.13 2.04 10.29
C ILE A 284 -15.54 2.63 10.40
N ALA A 285 -15.86 3.28 11.53
CA ALA A 285 -17.15 3.94 11.71
C ALA A 285 -17.40 5.06 10.68
N TRP A 286 -16.36 5.85 10.34
CA TRP A 286 -16.46 6.84 9.27
C TRP A 286 -16.69 6.20 7.90
N LEU A 287 -15.96 5.14 7.57
CA LEU A 287 -16.12 4.40 6.31
C LEU A 287 -17.52 3.80 6.19
N GLN A 288 -18.07 3.22 7.27
CA GLN A 288 -19.40 2.63 7.31
C GLN A 288 -20.51 3.66 7.19
N ARG A 289 -20.36 4.85 7.78
CA ARG A 289 -21.34 5.94 7.74
C ARG A 289 -21.32 6.71 6.43
N ALA A 290 -20.21 6.69 5.70
CA ALA A 290 -20.02 7.43 4.45
C ALA A 290 -20.93 6.92 3.32
N HIS A 291 -21.47 7.83 2.50
CA HIS A 291 -22.11 7.49 1.24
C HIS A 291 -21.11 7.21 0.14
N VAL A 292 -19.92 7.83 0.22
CA VAL A 292 -18.82 7.67 -0.73
C VAL A 292 -17.51 8.07 -0.08
N VAL A 293 -16.44 7.33 -0.42
CA VAL A 293 -15.06 7.64 -0.04
C VAL A 293 -14.32 8.23 -1.22
N LEU A 294 -13.50 9.25 -0.96
CA LEU A 294 -12.76 10.00 -1.97
C LEU A 294 -11.27 9.73 -1.88
N TYR A 295 -10.62 9.44 -3.02
CA TYR A 295 -9.18 9.12 -3.06
C TYR A 295 -8.48 9.78 -4.26
N PRO A 296 -8.14 11.08 -4.18
CA PRO A 296 -7.68 11.88 -5.34
C PRO A 296 -6.19 11.76 -5.64
N SER A 297 -5.46 10.80 -5.09
CA SER A 297 -4.01 10.69 -5.26
C SER A 297 -3.63 10.43 -6.73
N PRO A 298 -2.61 11.12 -7.26
CA PRO A 298 -2.13 10.92 -8.64
C PRO A 298 -1.30 9.64 -8.82
N LYS A 299 -0.83 9.04 -7.74
CA LYS A 299 -0.08 7.77 -7.73
C LYS A 299 -0.15 7.11 -6.34
N GLU A 300 -0.36 5.81 -6.32
CA GLU A 300 -0.33 4.97 -5.12
C GLU A 300 0.34 3.64 -5.43
N GLY A 301 0.80 2.94 -4.38
CA GLY A 301 1.15 1.53 -4.50
C GLY A 301 -0.08 0.65 -4.67
N TRP A 302 -1.14 0.96 -3.88
CA TRP A 302 -2.41 0.23 -3.91
C TRP A 302 -3.59 1.13 -3.52
N GLY A 303 -3.53 1.81 -2.40
CA GLY A 303 -4.66 2.56 -1.85
C GLY A 303 -5.47 1.73 -0.85
N LEU A 304 -4.84 1.28 0.24
CA LEU A 304 -5.46 0.41 1.25
C LEU A 304 -6.84 0.91 1.72
N SER A 305 -6.99 2.22 1.96
CA SER A 305 -8.28 2.78 2.39
C SER A 305 -9.41 2.61 1.37
N THR A 306 -9.10 2.36 0.09
CA THR A 306 -10.13 2.08 -0.92
C THR A 306 -10.73 0.70 -0.75
N ILE A 307 -9.89 -0.29 -0.40
CA ILE A 307 -10.34 -1.66 -0.11
C ILE A 307 -11.07 -1.73 1.24
N GLU A 308 -10.61 -0.97 2.24
CA GLU A 308 -11.28 -0.81 3.53
C GLU A 308 -12.70 -0.25 3.35
N ALA A 309 -12.85 0.79 2.52
CA ALA A 309 -14.15 1.34 2.16
C ALA A 309 -15.04 0.32 1.41
N ALA A 310 -14.45 -0.42 0.47
CA ALA A 310 -15.12 -1.49 -0.26
C ALA A 310 -15.63 -2.59 0.68
N ALA A 311 -14.83 -3.01 1.67
CA ALA A 311 -15.21 -3.98 2.69
C ALA A 311 -16.40 -3.49 3.54
N CYS A 312 -16.47 -2.20 3.83
CA CYS A 312 -17.62 -1.55 4.46
C CYS A 312 -18.84 -1.41 3.51
N GLY A 313 -18.73 -1.82 2.25
CA GLY A 313 -19.75 -1.61 1.22
C GLY A 313 -19.97 -0.15 0.88
N THR A 314 -18.94 0.67 0.99
CA THR A 314 -18.97 2.09 0.67
C THR A 314 -18.31 2.32 -0.68
N PRO A 315 -19.03 2.89 -1.67
CA PRO A 315 -18.45 3.20 -2.97
C PRO A 315 -17.23 4.12 -2.88
N VAL A 316 -16.29 3.94 -3.80
CA VAL A 316 -15.06 4.72 -3.86
C VAL A 316 -15.03 5.56 -5.12
N LEU A 317 -14.71 6.86 -5.00
CA LEU A 317 -14.29 7.70 -6.11
C LEU A 317 -12.78 7.89 -5.99
N ALA A 318 -12.02 7.40 -6.95
CA ALA A 318 -10.57 7.45 -6.95
C ALA A 318 -10.03 8.06 -8.23
N SER A 319 -8.82 8.63 -8.15
CA SER A 319 -8.10 9.05 -9.37
C SER A 319 -7.85 7.87 -10.29
N ASP A 320 -7.98 8.10 -11.60
CA ASP A 320 -7.53 7.16 -12.63
C ASP A 320 -6.00 7.16 -12.70
N ALA A 321 -5.37 6.48 -11.74
CA ALA A 321 -3.94 6.48 -11.50
C ALA A 321 -3.40 5.08 -11.17
N GLU A 322 -2.09 4.92 -11.37
CA GLU A 322 -1.38 3.67 -11.03
C GLU A 322 -1.62 3.28 -9.57
N GLY A 323 -1.81 2.00 -9.31
CA GLY A 323 -2.17 1.41 -8.01
C GLY A 323 -3.64 1.58 -7.65
N LEU A 324 -4.28 2.72 -7.95
CA LEU A 324 -5.71 2.90 -7.73
C LEU A 324 -6.56 2.15 -8.76
N ARG A 325 -6.06 2.01 -10.01
CA ARG A 325 -6.67 1.15 -11.03
C ARG A 325 -6.72 -0.32 -10.63
N ASP A 326 -5.74 -0.75 -9.82
CA ASP A 326 -5.68 -2.14 -9.35
C ASP A 326 -6.64 -2.36 -8.16
N ALA A 327 -6.81 -1.34 -7.30
CA ALA A 327 -7.63 -1.42 -6.09
C ALA A 327 -9.11 -1.13 -6.33
N VAL A 328 -9.45 -0.28 -7.31
CA VAL A 328 -10.83 0.16 -7.61
C VAL A 328 -11.27 -0.37 -8.96
N ARG A 329 -12.29 -1.22 -8.97
CA ARG A 329 -12.93 -1.70 -10.20
C ARG A 329 -13.97 -0.71 -10.68
N HIS A 330 -13.65 0.00 -11.78
CA HIS A 330 -14.50 1.02 -12.37
C HIS A 330 -15.90 0.49 -12.70
N GLY A 331 -16.97 1.16 -12.22
CA GLY A 331 -18.35 0.76 -12.39
C GLY A 331 -18.83 -0.41 -11.53
N VAL A 332 -17.92 -1.03 -10.76
CA VAL A 332 -18.22 -2.20 -9.90
C VAL A 332 -18.06 -1.87 -8.41
N THR A 333 -16.93 -1.29 -8.01
CA THR A 333 -16.67 -0.90 -6.61
C THR A 333 -16.70 0.61 -6.41
N GLY A 334 -16.71 1.36 -7.51
CA GLY A 334 -16.65 2.81 -7.53
C GLY A 334 -16.29 3.31 -8.93
N PHE A 335 -15.75 4.52 -9.00
CA PHE A 335 -15.35 5.12 -10.28
C PHE A 335 -13.92 5.63 -10.24
N LEU A 336 -13.21 5.42 -11.34
CA LEU A 336 -11.91 6.04 -11.61
C LEU A 336 -12.16 7.33 -12.40
N ILE A 337 -11.56 8.43 -11.95
CA ILE A 337 -11.82 9.79 -12.45
C ILE A 337 -10.47 10.43 -12.82
N PRO A 338 -10.36 11.15 -13.95
CA PRO A 338 -9.16 11.93 -14.26
C PRO A 338 -8.80 12.84 -13.08
N HIS A 339 -7.61 12.70 -12.51
CA HIS A 339 -7.29 13.23 -11.19
C HIS A 339 -7.38 14.75 -11.07
N THR A 340 -7.09 15.50 -12.14
CA THR A 340 -7.12 16.98 -12.16
C THR A 340 -8.49 17.56 -12.55
N ASP A 341 -9.44 16.75 -12.97
CA ASP A 341 -10.73 17.20 -13.48
C ASP A 341 -11.73 17.41 -12.34
N VAL A 342 -11.68 18.61 -11.75
CA VAL A 342 -12.58 19.02 -10.64
C VAL A 342 -14.07 18.90 -11.01
N GLU A 343 -14.42 19.13 -12.30
CA GLU A 343 -15.80 19.01 -12.76
C GLU A 343 -16.28 17.57 -12.80
N ALA A 344 -15.47 16.67 -13.38
CA ALA A 344 -15.77 15.24 -13.41
C ALA A 344 -15.89 14.66 -11.97
N TRP A 345 -15.05 15.12 -11.03
CA TRP A 345 -15.17 14.75 -9.63
C TRP A 345 -16.52 15.22 -9.03
N ALA A 346 -16.93 16.47 -9.26
CA ALA A 346 -18.18 17.00 -8.74
C ALA A 346 -19.40 16.25 -9.32
N GLN A 347 -19.40 15.98 -10.62
CA GLN A 347 -20.46 15.21 -11.29
C GLN A 347 -20.59 13.79 -10.73
N ARG A 348 -19.47 13.07 -10.55
CA ARG A 348 -19.49 11.73 -9.96
C ARG A 348 -19.91 11.72 -8.48
N MET A 349 -19.49 12.73 -7.71
CA MET A 349 -19.98 12.90 -6.34
C MET A 349 -21.50 13.06 -6.32
N LEU A 350 -22.05 13.95 -7.15
CA LEU A 350 -23.50 14.19 -7.25
C LEU A 350 -24.26 12.93 -7.68
N GLU A 351 -23.78 12.24 -8.71
CA GLU A 351 -24.39 11.01 -9.21
C GLU A 351 -24.49 9.94 -8.11
N VAL A 352 -23.38 9.66 -7.41
CA VAL A 352 -23.35 8.66 -6.33
C VAL A 352 -24.19 9.12 -5.13
N LEU A 353 -24.17 10.38 -4.76
CA LEU A 353 -24.96 10.90 -3.64
C LEU A 353 -26.47 10.89 -3.91
N SER A 354 -26.89 11.16 -5.15
CA SER A 354 -28.31 11.24 -5.52
C SER A 354 -28.95 9.91 -5.88
N ASN A 355 -28.15 8.86 -6.19
CA ASN A 355 -28.65 7.57 -6.65
C ASN A 355 -28.41 6.45 -5.62
N ALA A 356 -29.41 6.14 -4.81
CA ALA A 356 -29.34 5.12 -3.78
C ALA A 356 -29.14 3.70 -4.36
N ALA A 357 -29.77 3.39 -5.51
CA ALA A 357 -29.62 2.10 -6.15
C ALA A 357 -28.19 1.88 -6.66
N LEU A 358 -27.58 2.91 -7.28
CA LEU A 358 -26.18 2.89 -7.69
C LEU A 358 -25.26 2.66 -6.49
N ARG A 359 -25.46 3.37 -5.38
CA ARG A 359 -24.68 3.17 -4.15
C ARG A 359 -24.77 1.73 -3.63
N GLN A 360 -25.96 1.14 -3.63
CA GLN A 360 -26.16 -0.24 -3.20
C GLN A 360 -25.44 -1.23 -4.12
N GLN A 361 -25.55 -1.04 -5.43
CA GLN A 361 -24.86 -1.84 -6.43
C GLN A 361 -23.35 -1.80 -6.26
N LEU A 362 -22.75 -0.60 -6.23
CA LEU A 362 -21.31 -0.39 -6.05
C LEU A 362 -20.83 -0.93 -4.70
N GLY A 363 -21.63 -0.74 -3.64
CA GLY A 363 -21.30 -1.24 -2.31
C GLY A 363 -21.34 -2.77 -2.23
N ALA A 364 -22.27 -3.43 -2.93
CA ALA A 364 -22.30 -4.89 -3.04
C ALA A 364 -21.09 -5.42 -3.81
N GLY A 365 -20.77 -4.81 -4.96
CA GLY A 365 -19.56 -5.12 -5.74
C GLY A 365 -18.28 -4.89 -4.93
N GLY A 366 -18.24 -3.82 -4.12
CA GLY A 366 -17.14 -3.52 -3.22
C GLY A 366 -16.90 -4.61 -2.18
N ARG A 367 -17.94 -5.05 -1.48
CA ARG A 367 -17.83 -6.14 -0.50
C ARG A 367 -17.37 -7.46 -1.11
N GLU A 368 -17.88 -7.78 -2.30
CA GLU A 368 -17.45 -8.99 -3.00
C GLU A 368 -15.97 -8.91 -3.40
N TRP A 369 -15.55 -7.76 -3.93
CA TRP A 369 -14.17 -7.50 -4.30
C TRP A 369 -13.21 -7.59 -3.10
N ALA A 370 -13.59 -7.00 -1.96
CA ALA A 370 -12.78 -6.97 -0.75
C ALA A 370 -12.53 -8.37 -0.16
N ARG A 371 -13.41 -9.36 -0.40
CA ARG A 371 -13.22 -10.76 0.03
C ARG A 371 -12.00 -11.44 -0.58
N GLY A 372 -11.53 -10.92 -1.73
CA GLY A 372 -10.32 -11.42 -2.37
C GLY A 372 -9.01 -11.05 -1.63
N PHE A 373 -9.08 -10.18 -0.61
CA PHE A 373 -7.91 -9.65 0.08
C PHE A 373 -7.90 -10.06 1.56
N ASP A 374 -7.35 -11.23 1.84
CA ASP A 374 -7.21 -11.77 3.19
C ASP A 374 -5.74 -11.88 3.59
N TRP A 375 -5.40 -11.36 4.77
CA TRP A 375 -4.01 -11.39 5.26
C TRP A 375 -3.43 -12.80 5.38
N ALA A 376 -4.23 -13.81 5.72
CA ALA A 376 -3.73 -15.18 5.84
C ALA A 376 -3.39 -15.76 4.47
N VAL A 377 -4.21 -15.47 3.45
CA VAL A 377 -3.96 -15.90 2.07
C VAL A 377 -2.72 -15.22 1.50
N GLU A 378 -2.60 -13.91 1.67
CA GLU A 378 -1.45 -13.15 1.15
C GLU A 378 -0.14 -13.50 1.88
N ALA A 379 -0.19 -13.74 3.20
CA ALA A 379 0.96 -14.21 3.97
C ALA A 379 1.40 -15.62 3.55
N GLU A 380 0.47 -16.50 3.21
CA GLU A 380 0.80 -17.83 2.69
C GLU A 380 1.45 -17.77 1.30
N LYS A 381 1.00 -16.85 0.43
CA LYS A 381 1.71 -16.57 -0.83
C LYS A 381 3.15 -16.09 -0.56
N MET A 382 3.31 -15.11 0.32
CA MET A 382 4.62 -14.56 0.70
C MET A 382 5.52 -15.65 1.28
N ARG A 383 5.00 -16.52 2.16
CA ARG A 383 5.75 -17.63 2.75
C ARG A 383 6.32 -18.55 1.67
N ARG A 384 5.49 -18.97 0.70
CA ARG A 384 5.91 -19.84 -0.41
C ARG A 384 7.00 -19.20 -1.25
N ILE A 385 6.85 -17.90 -1.56
CA ILE A 385 7.86 -17.16 -2.35
C ILE A 385 9.18 -17.10 -1.59
N VAL A 386 9.16 -16.75 -0.31
CA VAL A 386 10.36 -16.69 0.56
C VAL A 386 11.05 -18.04 0.61
N GLU A 387 10.32 -19.13 0.84
CA GLU A 387 10.87 -20.49 0.89
C GLU A 387 11.45 -20.92 -0.45
N GLN A 388 10.79 -20.63 -1.57
CA GLN A 388 11.28 -20.94 -2.92
C GLN A 388 12.57 -20.17 -3.26
N VAL A 389 12.64 -18.89 -2.91
CA VAL A 389 13.83 -18.07 -3.17
C VAL A 389 14.99 -18.52 -2.29
N ALA A 390 14.75 -18.83 -1.01
CA ALA A 390 15.76 -19.35 -0.11
C ALA A 390 16.31 -20.72 -0.57
N ALA A 391 15.46 -21.59 -1.12
CA ALA A 391 15.86 -22.91 -1.61
C ALA A 391 16.69 -22.89 -2.93
N ARG A 392 16.59 -21.81 -3.71
CA ARG A 392 17.34 -21.65 -4.98
C ARG A 392 18.81 -21.27 -4.77
N ALA A 393 19.23 -20.92 -3.55
CA ALA A 393 20.63 -20.68 -3.24
C ALA A 393 21.45 -21.96 -3.43
N PRO A 394 22.67 -21.91 -3.99
CA PRO A 394 23.59 -23.03 -3.90
C PRO A 394 23.79 -23.33 -2.40
N GLN A 395 23.46 -24.57 -2.00
CA GLN A 395 23.69 -25.03 -0.63
C GLN A 395 25.17 -24.81 -0.32
N GLN A 396 25.46 -23.85 0.54
CA GLN A 396 26.80 -23.72 1.09
C GLN A 396 26.99 -24.92 2.01
N GLU A 397 27.69 -25.93 1.52
CA GLU A 397 28.30 -26.94 2.39
C GLU A 397 29.17 -26.20 3.42
N HIS A 398 28.75 -26.28 4.67
CA HIS A 398 29.56 -25.79 5.78
C HIS A 398 30.92 -26.50 5.77
N ARG A 399 31.96 -25.81 5.26
CA ARG A 399 33.34 -26.17 5.47
C ARG A 399 33.87 -25.51 6.75
#